data_17e5434c8cf2e6de2735872d369d14f3
#
_entry.id   17e5434c8cf2e6de2735872d369d14f3
#
_cell.length_a   1.000
_cell.length_b   1.000
_cell.length_c   1.000
_cell.angle_alpha   90.00
_cell.angle_beta   90.00
_cell.angle_gamma   90.00
#
_symmetry.space_group_name_H-M   'P 1'
#
loop_
_entity.id
_entity.type
_entity.pdbx_description
1 polymer ?
#
loop_
_entity_poly.entity_id
_entity_poly.type
_entity_poly.pdbx_seq_one_letter_code
_entity_poly.pdbx_strand_id
1 'polypeptide(L)'
;MIDGVGADLDSLGRALSRIELDSDSMIEDLRWDYTRLFIGPFKLPCPPWESVYRSQARLLMQDAADDVRRVYAAVGLSVEATGMMPDHVGVELHFLALLSETADSNDDPQSEIARLKQAFLNDHLLQWIPQFAADMEAAAETDFYRALARVTVEALTRLGETGGAAPI
;
A
#
# COMPACT_ATOMS: atom_id res chain seq x y z
N MET A 1 -15.58 12.36 12.22
CA MET A 1 -14.32 11.99 11.54
C MET A 1 -14.56 11.13 10.28
N ILE A 2 -15.71 11.28 9.61
CA ILE A 2 -16.03 10.59 8.34
C ILE A 2 -15.57 11.43 7.14
N ASP A 3 -15.19 12.69 7.38
CA ASP A 3 -14.96 13.69 6.30
C ASP A 3 -13.60 13.58 5.59
N GLY A 4 -12.59 12.95 6.21
CA GLY A 4 -11.24 12.86 5.65
C GLY A 4 -11.15 11.98 4.40
N VAL A 5 -11.56 10.71 4.48
CA VAL A 5 -11.50 9.78 3.32
C VAL A 5 -12.39 10.26 2.19
N GLY A 6 -13.58 10.79 2.51
CA GLY A 6 -14.46 11.36 1.49
C GLY A 6 -13.76 12.47 0.71
N ALA A 7 -13.09 13.38 1.39
CA ALA A 7 -12.37 14.50 0.76
C ALA A 7 -11.16 13.99 -0.07
N ASP A 8 -10.46 12.99 0.40
CA ASP A 8 -9.30 12.42 -0.32
C ASP A 8 -9.72 11.54 -1.50
N LEU A 9 -10.80 10.75 -1.38
CA LEU A 9 -11.41 10.05 -2.50
C LEU A 9 -11.96 11.00 -3.56
N ASP A 10 -12.61 12.09 -3.14
CA ASP A 10 -13.05 13.16 -4.05
C ASP A 10 -11.86 13.85 -4.75
N SER A 11 -10.76 14.03 -4.03
CA SER A 11 -9.52 14.57 -4.61
C SER A 11 -8.93 13.64 -5.66
N LEU A 12 -8.86 12.33 -5.36
CA LEU A 12 -8.42 11.32 -6.31
C LEU A 12 -9.37 11.24 -7.51
N GLY A 13 -10.69 11.26 -7.28
CA GLY A 13 -11.70 11.28 -8.33
C GLY A 13 -11.57 12.49 -9.26
N ARG A 14 -11.33 13.67 -8.70
CA ARG A 14 -11.05 14.88 -9.51
C ARG A 14 -9.75 14.76 -10.31
N ALA A 15 -8.71 14.19 -9.74
CA ALA A 15 -7.47 13.95 -10.47
C ALA A 15 -7.67 12.96 -11.64
N LEU A 16 -8.40 11.87 -11.42
CA LEU A 16 -8.75 10.89 -12.46
C LEU A 16 -9.62 11.52 -13.56
N SER A 17 -10.64 12.30 -13.20
CA SER A 17 -11.52 12.97 -14.18
C SER A 17 -10.78 13.97 -15.08
N ARG A 18 -9.74 14.61 -14.57
CA ARG A 18 -8.87 15.48 -15.39
C ARG A 18 -8.08 14.67 -16.43
N ILE A 19 -7.62 13.46 -16.09
CA ILE A 19 -6.89 12.58 -17.02
C ILE A 19 -7.78 12.20 -18.22
N GLU A 20 -9.08 11.97 -18.00
CA GLU A 20 -10.03 11.65 -19.06
C GLU A 20 -10.30 12.82 -20.01
N LEU A 21 -10.14 14.07 -19.52
CA LEU A 21 -10.50 15.28 -20.26
C LEU A 21 -9.36 15.87 -21.12
N ASP A 22 -8.09 15.57 -20.77
CA ASP A 22 -6.91 16.12 -21.48
C ASP A 22 -5.83 15.03 -21.60
N SER A 23 -6.06 14.11 -22.55
CA SER A 23 -5.54 12.76 -22.46
C SER A 23 -4.03 12.59 -22.61
N ASP A 24 -3.35 13.26 -23.53
CA ASP A 24 -1.97 12.87 -23.87
C ASP A 24 -0.93 13.52 -22.96
N SER A 25 -1.01 14.83 -22.70
CA SER A 25 -0.03 15.52 -21.85
C SER A 25 -0.10 15.09 -20.37
N MET A 26 -1.31 14.89 -19.86
CA MET A 26 -1.50 14.44 -18.47
C MET A 26 -1.05 13.01 -18.24
N ILE A 27 -1.23 12.11 -19.23
CA ILE A 27 -0.71 10.75 -19.15
C ILE A 27 0.82 10.77 -19.16
N GLU A 28 1.43 11.65 -19.94
CA GLU A 28 2.88 11.83 -19.93
C GLU A 28 3.39 12.36 -18.59
N ASP A 29 2.73 13.35 -17.99
CA ASP A 29 3.05 13.87 -16.66
C ASP A 29 2.95 12.78 -15.58
N LEU A 30 1.91 11.94 -15.62
CA LEU A 30 1.75 10.81 -14.72
C LEU A 30 2.85 9.76 -14.90
N ARG A 31 3.22 9.42 -16.14
CA ARG A 31 4.30 8.48 -16.42
C ARG A 31 5.65 9.01 -15.98
N TRP A 32 5.88 10.31 -16.18
CA TRP A 32 7.08 10.97 -15.73
C TRP A 32 7.20 10.96 -14.21
N ASP A 33 6.12 11.36 -13.53
CA ASP A 33 6.06 11.36 -12.06
C ASP A 33 6.23 9.95 -11.49
N TYR A 34 5.55 8.94 -12.08
CA TYR A 34 5.73 7.53 -11.74
C TYR A 34 7.19 7.08 -11.86
N THR A 35 7.80 7.40 -12.99
CA THR A 35 9.20 7.01 -13.24
C THR A 35 10.13 7.63 -12.22
N ARG A 36 9.94 8.91 -11.91
CA ARG A 36 10.75 9.65 -10.95
C ARG A 36 10.56 9.15 -9.52
N LEU A 37 9.32 8.84 -9.15
CA LEU A 37 8.97 8.40 -7.79
C LEU A 37 9.48 6.98 -7.50
N PHE A 38 9.33 6.04 -8.47
CA PHE A 38 9.40 4.61 -8.20
C PHE A 38 10.43 3.83 -9.04
N ILE A 39 10.90 4.36 -10.18
CA ILE A 39 11.77 3.61 -11.11
C ILE A 39 13.22 4.13 -11.09
N GLY A 40 13.43 5.43 -11.05
CA GLY A 40 14.75 6.03 -11.12
C GLY A 40 15.10 6.55 -12.51
N PRO A 41 16.33 6.98 -12.79
CA PRO A 41 17.63 6.33 -12.53
C PRO A 41 18.40 6.82 -11.30
N PHE A 42 17.83 7.69 -10.50
CA PHE A 42 18.48 8.24 -9.30
C PHE A 42 17.96 7.55 -8.03
N LYS A 43 18.41 8.04 -6.87
CA LYS A 43 17.84 7.64 -5.59
C LYS A 43 16.34 7.91 -5.60
N LEU A 44 15.54 6.87 -5.39
CA LEU A 44 14.10 6.98 -5.38
C LEU A 44 13.63 7.84 -4.19
N PRO A 45 12.76 8.84 -4.44
CA PRO A 45 12.16 9.62 -3.36
C PRO A 45 11.32 8.76 -2.41
N CYS A 46 10.51 7.84 -2.96
CA CYS A 46 9.66 6.94 -2.20
C CYS A 46 9.82 5.49 -2.70
N PRO A 47 10.86 4.78 -2.23
CA PRO A 47 11.10 3.39 -2.62
C PRO A 47 9.92 2.49 -2.21
N PRO A 48 9.34 1.67 -3.11
CA PRO A 48 8.10 0.95 -2.83
C PRO A 48 8.31 -0.40 -2.12
N TRP A 49 9.23 -0.48 -1.15
CA TRP A 49 9.57 -1.72 -0.42
C TRP A 49 9.62 -1.51 1.10
N GLU A 50 8.95 -2.38 1.86
CA GLU A 50 8.92 -2.37 3.33
C GLU A 50 10.33 -2.36 3.94
N SER A 51 11.21 -3.24 3.45
CA SER A 51 12.58 -3.38 3.96
C SER A 51 13.37 -2.08 3.96
N VAL A 52 13.12 -1.18 2.99
CA VAL A 52 13.79 0.12 2.93
C VAL A 52 13.36 1.04 4.06
N TYR A 53 12.11 0.97 4.50
CA TYR A 53 11.59 1.83 5.57
C TYR A 53 11.86 1.27 6.96
N ARG A 54 11.90 -0.05 7.11
CA ARG A 54 12.13 -0.71 8.41
C ARG A 54 13.60 -0.91 8.73
N SER A 55 14.50 -0.85 7.75
CA SER A 55 15.94 -0.97 8.00
C SER A 55 16.57 0.40 8.26
N GLN A 56 17.44 0.49 9.30
CA GLN A 56 18.19 1.72 9.59
C GLN A 56 19.08 2.17 8.44
N ALA A 57 19.59 1.22 7.66
CA ALA A 57 20.46 1.48 6.52
C ALA A 57 19.67 1.79 5.23
N ARG A 58 18.34 1.74 5.26
CA ARG A 58 17.45 1.88 4.09
C ARG A 58 17.85 0.94 2.94
N LEU A 59 18.13 -0.31 3.24
CA LEU A 59 18.56 -1.35 2.29
C LEU A 59 17.40 -2.27 1.92
N LEU A 60 17.42 -2.74 0.68
CA LEU A 60 16.51 -3.77 0.16
C LEU A 60 16.82 -5.16 0.74
N MET A 61 15.84 -6.07 0.67
CA MET A 61 15.98 -7.50 0.98
C MET A 61 16.52 -7.77 2.39
N GLN A 62 16.02 -7.00 3.37
CA GLN A 62 16.32 -7.20 4.78
C GLN A 62 15.28 -8.12 5.43
N ASP A 63 15.36 -8.30 6.74
CA ASP A 63 14.50 -9.19 7.54
C ASP A 63 13.00 -9.05 7.20
N ALA A 64 12.52 -7.83 6.91
CA ALA A 64 11.14 -7.58 6.54
C ALA A 64 10.70 -8.35 5.28
N ALA A 65 11.55 -8.43 4.25
CA ALA A 65 11.22 -9.19 3.04
C ALA A 65 11.12 -10.70 3.30
N ASP A 66 11.95 -11.24 4.21
CA ASP A 66 11.89 -12.64 4.62
C ASP A 66 10.68 -12.91 5.52
N ASP A 67 10.29 -11.96 6.36
CA ASP A 67 9.11 -12.04 7.22
C ASP A 67 7.83 -12.11 6.37
N VAL A 68 7.68 -11.19 5.43
CA VAL A 68 6.53 -11.17 4.50
C VAL A 68 6.47 -12.47 3.68
N ARG A 69 7.62 -12.96 3.17
CA ARG A 69 7.69 -14.23 2.44
C ARG A 69 7.18 -15.41 3.28
N ARG A 70 7.54 -15.46 4.58
CA ARG A 70 7.07 -16.50 5.51
C ARG A 70 5.56 -16.43 5.73
N VAL A 71 4.99 -15.23 5.80
CA VAL A 71 3.54 -15.04 5.93
C VAL A 71 2.81 -15.57 4.69
N TYR A 72 3.30 -15.26 3.48
CA TYR A 72 2.71 -15.80 2.24
C TYR A 72 2.78 -17.32 2.18
N ALA A 73 3.95 -17.90 2.52
CA ALA A 73 4.14 -19.35 2.52
C ALA A 73 3.22 -20.07 3.51
N ALA A 74 2.87 -19.45 4.65
CA ALA A 74 1.97 -20.03 5.65
C ALA A 74 0.55 -20.28 5.11
N VAL A 75 0.13 -19.54 4.07
CA VAL A 75 -1.15 -19.76 3.37
C VAL A 75 -0.97 -20.40 1.99
N GLY A 76 0.19 -20.95 1.71
CA GLY A 76 0.47 -21.67 0.46
C GLY A 76 0.72 -20.77 -0.76
N LEU A 77 1.00 -19.48 -0.56
CA LEU A 77 1.31 -18.54 -1.63
C LEU A 77 2.83 -18.37 -1.80
N SER A 78 3.26 -18.15 -3.04
CA SER A 78 4.64 -17.80 -3.40
C SER A 78 4.61 -16.70 -4.47
N VAL A 79 5.48 -15.71 -4.31
CA VAL A 79 5.64 -14.61 -5.27
C VAL A 79 6.86 -14.80 -6.18
N GLU A 80 7.65 -15.84 -5.98
CA GLU A 80 8.92 -16.06 -6.71
C GLU A 80 8.72 -16.18 -8.23
N ALA A 81 7.61 -16.79 -8.65
CA ALA A 81 7.28 -16.94 -10.07
C ALA A 81 6.95 -15.60 -10.76
N THR A 82 6.64 -14.56 -10.00
CA THR A 82 6.30 -13.22 -10.55
C THR A 82 7.54 -12.39 -10.86
N GLY A 83 8.71 -12.75 -10.30
CA GLY A 83 9.93 -11.95 -10.33
C GLY A 83 9.85 -10.67 -9.49
N MET A 84 8.78 -10.46 -8.73
CA MET A 84 8.63 -9.31 -7.83
C MET A 84 9.22 -9.60 -6.45
N MET A 85 9.65 -8.54 -5.78
CA MET A 85 10.08 -8.65 -4.38
C MET A 85 8.86 -8.84 -3.47
N PRO A 86 8.92 -9.72 -2.48
CA PRO A 86 7.77 -10.04 -1.62
C PRO A 86 7.26 -8.83 -0.83
N ASP A 87 8.14 -7.95 -0.42
CA ASP A 87 7.89 -6.74 0.37
C ASP A 87 7.61 -5.49 -0.49
N HIS A 88 7.25 -5.68 -1.76
CA HIS A 88 6.82 -4.58 -2.62
C HIS A 88 5.38 -4.16 -2.29
N VAL A 89 5.11 -2.86 -2.20
CA VAL A 89 3.79 -2.31 -1.83
C VAL A 89 2.64 -2.95 -2.59
N GLY A 90 2.79 -3.14 -3.90
CA GLY A 90 1.74 -3.75 -4.72
C GLY A 90 1.49 -5.21 -4.38
N VAL A 91 2.51 -5.97 -3.98
CA VAL A 91 2.38 -7.38 -3.57
C VAL A 91 1.69 -7.47 -2.21
N GLU A 92 2.11 -6.66 -1.25
CA GLU A 92 1.51 -6.62 0.08
C GLU A 92 0.04 -6.18 0.05
N LEU A 93 -0.28 -5.12 -0.72
CA LEU A 93 -1.66 -4.67 -0.88
C LEU A 93 -2.53 -5.72 -1.58
N HIS A 94 -1.99 -6.41 -2.59
CA HIS A 94 -2.70 -7.51 -3.25
C HIS A 94 -2.97 -8.67 -2.28
N PHE A 95 -1.99 -9.02 -1.46
CA PHE A 95 -2.17 -10.05 -0.42
C PHE A 95 -3.24 -9.65 0.60
N LEU A 96 -3.23 -8.40 1.08
CA LEU A 96 -4.27 -7.88 1.97
C LEU A 96 -5.67 -7.96 1.33
N ALA A 97 -5.78 -7.68 0.01
CA ALA A 97 -7.03 -7.80 -0.72
C ALA A 97 -7.52 -9.27 -0.75
N LEU A 98 -6.66 -10.23 -1.06
CA LEU A 98 -6.98 -11.66 -1.04
C LEU A 98 -7.45 -12.14 0.35
N LEU A 99 -6.77 -11.70 1.42
CA LEU A 99 -7.19 -12.01 2.78
C LEU A 99 -8.55 -11.40 3.12
N SER A 100 -8.82 -10.18 2.64
CA SER A 100 -10.09 -9.50 2.87
C SER A 100 -11.24 -10.22 2.18
N GLU A 101 -11.11 -10.55 0.91
CA GLU A 101 -12.10 -11.30 0.13
C GLU A 101 -12.41 -12.68 0.76
N THR A 102 -11.35 -13.36 1.26
CA THR A 102 -11.51 -14.67 1.89
C THR A 102 -12.17 -14.57 3.26
N ALA A 103 -11.81 -13.57 4.06
CA ALA A 103 -12.42 -13.32 5.37
C ALA A 103 -13.90 -12.97 5.26
N ASP A 104 -14.25 -12.09 4.32
CA ASP A 104 -15.64 -11.65 4.08
C ASP A 104 -16.52 -12.82 3.60
N SER A 105 -15.93 -13.77 2.86
CA SER A 105 -16.64 -14.97 2.39
C SER A 105 -16.95 -15.98 3.51
N ASN A 106 -16.22 -15.96 4.61
CA ASN A 106 -16.38 -16.90 5.73
C ASN A 106 -17.34 -16.43 6.82
N ASP A 107 -17.78 -15.19 6.81
CA ASP A 107 -18.71 -14.55 7.76
C ASP A 107 -18.37 -14.79 9.26
N ASP A 108 -17.11 -15.11 9.56
CA ASP A 108 -16.56 -15.32 10.91
C ASP A 108 -15.41 -14.34 11.20
N PRO A 109 -15.69 -13.27 11.98
CA PRO A 109 -14.66 -12.28 12.34
C PRO A 109 -13.50 -12.85 13.17
N GLN A 110 -13.68 -14.04 13.74
CA GLN A 110 -12.65 -14.74 14.53
C GLN A 110 -11.96 -15.86 13.75
N SER A 111 -12.21 -15.98 12.46
CA SER A 111 -11.53 -16.95 11.60
C SER A 111 -10.01 -16.75 11.61
N GLU A 112 -9.28 -17.80 11.32
CA GLU A 112 -7.81 -17.74 11.18
C GLU A 112 -7.39 -16.72 10.13
N ILE A 113 -8.12 -16.63 9.02
CA ILE A 113 -7.89 -15.67 7.95
C ILE A 113 -8.12 -14.23 8.42
N ALA A 114 -9.18 -13.96 9.20
CA ALA A 114 -9.44 -12.63 9.73
C ALA A 114 -8.32 -12.18 10.69
N ARG A 115 -7.83 -13.11 11.54
CA ARG A 115 -6.69 -12.82 12.41
C ARG A 115 -5.40 -12.58 11.62
N LEU A 116 -5.13 -13.39 10.59
CA LEU A 116 -3.97 -13.22 9.72
C LEU A 116 -4.02 -11.88 9.00
N LYS A 117 -5.19 -11.50 8.45
CA LYS A 117 -5.41 -10.18 7.84
C LYS A 117 -5.04 -9.06 8.79
N GLN A 118 -5.56 -9.12 10.02
CA GLN A 118 -5.30 -8.08 11.01
C GLN A 118 -3.83 -8.04 11.44
N ALA A 119 -3.20 -9.20 11.64
CA ALA A 119 -1.79 -9.29 11.95
C ALA A 119 -0.93 -8.73 10.82
N PHE A 120 -1.19 -9.13 9.58
CA PHE A 120 -0.46 -8.64 8.41
C PHE A 120 -0.58 -7.12 8.23
N LEU A 121 -1.79 -6.58 8.41
CA LEU A 121 -2.02 -5.15 8.35
C LEU A 121 -1.22 -4.40 9.42
N ASN A 122 -1.24 -4.88 10.67
CA ASN A 122 -0.60 -4.21 11.79
C ASN A 122 0.92 -4.39 11.82
N ASP A 123 1.42 -5.59 11.52
CA ASP A 123 2.83 -5.95 11.70
C ASP A 123 3.69 -5.61 10.48
N HIS A 124 3.04 -5.42 9.30
CA HIS A 124 3.67 -5.04 8.05
C HIS A 124 3.17 -3.68 7.55
N LEU A 125 2.05 -3.62 6.86
CA LEU A 125 1.61 -2.43 6.12
C LEU A 125 1.60 -1.14 6.95
N LEU A 126 0.99 -1.15 8.14
CA LEU A 126 0.92 0.04 9.00
C LEU A 126 2.27 0.44 9.61
N GLN A 127 3.28 -0.42 9.54
CA GLN A 127 4.61 -0.11 10.05
C GLN A 127 5.42 0.80 9.10
N TRP A 128 5.11 0.82 7.80
CA TRP A 128 5.92 1.54 6.84
C TRP A 128 5.12 2.41 5.84
N ILE A 129 3.90 2.03 5.49
CA ILE A 129 3.08 2.78 4.53
C ILE A 129 2.87 4.25 4.93
N PRO A 130 2.68 4.62 6.22
CA PRO A 130 2.56 6.03 6.58
C PRO A 130 3.78 6.87 6.16
N GLN A 131 5.00 6.35 6.32
CA GLN A 131 6.21 7.05 5.92
C GLN A 131 6.38 7.03 4.39
N PHE A 132 6.10 5.90 3.73
CA PHE A 132 6.10 5.79 2.27
C PHE A 132 5.14 6.80 1.62
N ALA A 133 3.93 6.90 2.14
CA ALA A 133 2.94 7.84 1.64
C ALA A 133 3.33 9.31 1.90
N ALA A 134 3.93 9.61 3.05
CA ALA A 134 4.46 10.94 3.34
C ALA A 134 5.59 11.32 2.37
N ASP A 135 6.52 10.39 2.09
CA ASP A 135 7.59 10.58 1.11
C ASP A 135 7.00 10.79 -0.31
N MET A 136 5.96 10.00 -0.68
CA MET A 136 5.27 10.12 -1.96
C MET A 136 4.54 11.45 -2.10
N GLU A 137 3.77 11.86 -1.09
CA GLU A 137 3.03 13.14 -1.09
C GLU A 137 3.98 14.33 -1.20
N ALA A 138 5.09 14.30 -0.47
CA ALA A 138 6.10 15.36 -0.48
C ALA A 138 6.85 15.46 -1.82
N ALA A 139 7.08 14.31 -2.47
CA ALA A 139 7.85 14.25 -3.70
C ALA A 139 6.99 14.33 -4.97
N ALA A 140 5.70 13.97 -4.93
CA ALA A 140 4.85 13.96 -6.11
C ALA A 140 4.69 15.35 -6.76
N GLU A 141 4.77 15.39 -8.08
CA GLU A 141 4.52 16.59 -8.89
C GLU A 141 3.06 16.67 -9.32
N THR A 142 2.39 15.51 -9.46
CA THR A 142 0.99 15.44 -9.85
C THR A 142 0.05 15.36 -8.64
N ASP A 143 -1.14 15.93 -8.77
CA ASP A 143 -2.20 15.82 -7.77
C ASP A 143 -2.68 14.37 -7.60
N PHE A 144 -2.54 13.54 -8.64
CA PHE A 144 -2.91 12.14 -8.60
C PHE A 144 -2.11 11.37 -7.52
N TYR A 145 -0.77 11.44 -7.56
CA TYR A 145 0.05 10.69 -6.59
C TYR A 145 -0.03 11.29 -5.18
N ARG A 146 -0.25 12.62 -5.04
CA ARG A 146 -0.55 13.23 -3.73
C ARG A 146 -1.84 12.70 -3.13
N ALA A 147 -2.91 12.63 -3.95
CA ALA A 147 -4.18 12.08 -3.50
C ALA A 147 -4.10 10.59 -3.21
N LEU A 148 -3.40 9.82 -4.06
CA LEU A 148 -3.18 8.39 -3.86
C LEU A 148 -2.46 8.11 -2.54
N ALA A 149 -1.42 8.87 -2.21
CA ALA A 149 -0.70 8.75 -0.94
C ALA A 149 -1.65 8.87 0.26
N ARG A 150 -2.47 9.92 0.30
CA ARG A 150 -3.43 10.18 1.38
C ARG A 150 -4.49 9.10 1.49
N VAL A 151 -5.10 8.72 0.36
CA VAL A 151 -6.13 7.67 0.31
C VAL A 151 -5.58 6.34 0.82
N THR A 152 -4.36 5.99 0.44
CA THR A 152 -3.74 4.72 0.86
C THR A 152 -3.58 4.66 2.38
N VAL A 153 -3.00 5.68 3.00
CA VAL A 153 -2.83 5.71 4.46
C VAL A 153 -4.16 5.67 5.18
N GLU A 154 -5.11 6.52 4.76
CA GLU A 154 -6.42 6.61 5.41
C GLU A 154 -7.20 5.29 5.33
N ALA A 155 -7.19 4.64 4.15
CA ALA A 155 -7.86 3.35 3.96
C ALA A 155 -7.27 2.27 4.88
N LEU A 156 -5.95 2.13 4.94
CA LEU A 156 -5.30 1.13 5.78
C LEU A 156 -5.48 1.42 7.28
N THR A 157 -5.42 2.68 7.70
CA THR A 157 -5.65 3.06 9.09
C THR A 157 -7.07 2.68 9.54
N ARG A 158 -8.09 2.94 8.71
CA ARG A 158 -9.47 2.55 9.01
C ARG A 158 -9.66 1.04 9.06
N LEU A 159 -9.02 0.30 8.16
CA LEU A 159 -9.06 -1.17 8.21
C LEU A 159 -8.46 -1.70 9.52
N GLY A 160 -7.40 -1.05 10.02
CA GLY A 160 -6.81 -1.39 11.32
C GLY A 160 -7.73 -1.12 12.51
N GLU A 161 -8.45 0.00 12.49
CA GLU A 161 -9.39 0.38 13.55
C GLU A 161 -10.62 -0.55 13.62
N THR A 162 -11.13 -0.96 12.47
CA THR A 162 -12.33 -1.83 12.41
C THR A 162 -12.04 -3.26 12.82
N GLY A 163 -10.83 -3.77 12.64
CA GLY A 163 -10.44 -5.12 13.06
C GLY A 163 -10.11 -5.25 14.56
N GLY A 164 -9.87 -4.12 15.24
CA GLY A 164 -9.53 -4.10 16.68
C GLY A 164 -10.71 -4.01 17.66
N ALA A 165 -11.91 -3.81 17.18
CA ALA A 165 -13.11 -3.70 18.03
C ALA A 165 -13.77 -5.06 18.26
N ALA A 166 -13.14 -5.94 19.06
CA ALA A 166 -13.91 -6.94 19.80
C ALA A 166 -14.54 -6.20 21.00
N PRO A 167 -15.87 -6.21 21.18
CA PRO A 167 -16.46 -5.68 22.39
C PRO A 167 -16.06 -6.53 23.59
N ILE A 168 -15.69 -5.84 24.67
CA ILE A 168 -15.50 -6.42 26.01
C ILE A 168 -16.83 -6.94 26.53
#